data_71ab2bc47b4a8c460728ca00c0467348
#
_entry.id   71ab2bc47b4a8c460728ca00c0467348
#
_cell.length_a   1.000
_cell.length_b   1.000
_cell.length_c   1.000
_cell.angle_alpha   90.00
_cell.angle_beta   90.00
_cell.angle_gamma   90.00
#
_symmetry.space_group_name_H-M   'P 1'
#
loop_
_entity.id
_entity.type
_entity.pdbx_description
1 polymer ?
#
loop_
_entity_poly.entity_id
_entity_poly.type
_entity_poly.pdbx_seq_one_letter_code
_entity_poly.pdbx_strand_id
1 'polypeptide(L)'
;MFEATHVTAVMPQQGGDHTVFHDLSFHVDAGEVVDITGPSGAGKSTLLTAFARLNAHTTGIFTLDGKDSDSFTPQQWRVRVSYLPQTSTLIGETVADAIRLPWTLKIRQGERKQDPAGMLTDEHIRQLLDDMGCADIELGRDPRELSGGQSARIALARTILTKPQLLLADEVDAGLDEDNADKVADLLKRAASQGAGVVRIRHRAPDGRANRIMVLKDGVLSEQGKGRN
;
A
#
# COMPACT_ATOMS: atom_id res chain seq x y z
N MET A 1 9.66 5.63 -12.29
CA MET A 1 8.86 6.19 -11.20
C MET A 1 9.47 5.83 -9.84
N PHE A 2 9.31 4.62 -9.30
CA PHE A 2 10.02 4.20 -8.08
C PHE A 2 11.08 3.16 -8.40
N GLU A 3 12.28 3.33 -7.83
CA GLU A 3 13.38 2.38 -7.94
C GLU A 3 14.00 2.12 -6.57
N ALA A 4 14.41 0.88 -6.36
CA ALA A 4 15.12 0.42 -5.18
C ALA A 4 16.29 -0.44 -5.62
N THR A 5 17.49 -0.11 -5.19
CA THR A 5 18.71 -0.86 -5.53
C THR A 5 19.53 -1.16 -4.29
N HIS A 6 20.26 -2.27 -4.35
CA HIS A 6 21.13 -2.74 -3.25
C HIS A 6 20.37 -2.91 -1.93
N VAL A 7 19.08 -3.34 -2.00
CA VAL A 7 18.25 -3.48 -0.80
C VAL A 7 18.66 -4.73 -0.03
N THR A 8 19.05 -4.52 1.22
CA THR A 8 19.43 -5.59 2.14
C THR A 8 18.62 -5.47 3.42
N ALA A 9 18.09 -6.59 3.90
CA ALA A 9 17.38 -6.67 5.17
C ALA A 9 18.04 -7.71 6.09
N VAL A 10 18.41 -7.24 7.28
CA VAL A 10 19.05 -8.08 8.31
C VAL A 10 18.23 -7.92 9.59
N MET A 11 17.60 -9.01 10.04
CA MET A 11 16.73 -9.02 11.20
C MET A 11 17.46 -9.61 12.41
N PRO A 12 17.48 -8.91 13.56
CA PRO A 12 18.04 -9.45 14.79
C PRO A 12 17.26 -10.69 15.25
N GLN A 13 17.96 -11.77 15.60
CA GLN A 13 17.36 -12.96 16.19
C GLN A 13 18.16 -13.45 17.40
N GLN A 14 17.53 -14.30 18.25
CA GLN A 14 18.26 -14.99 19.31
C GLN A 14 19.25 -15.98 18.66
N GLY A 15 20.55 -15.67 18.77
CA GLY A 15 21.62 -16.49 18.17
C GLY A 15 22.40 -15.83 17.04
N GLY A 16 22.05 -14.60 16.67
CA GLY A 16 22.75 -13.81 15.64
C GLY A 16 21.79 -13.21 14.61
N ASP A 17 22.32 -12.37 13.74
CA ASP A 17 21.54 -11.70 12.72
C ASP A 17 21.14 -12.66 11.60
N HIS A 18 19.90 -12.57 11.16
CA HIS A 18 19.35 -13.31 10.02
C HIS A 18 19.17 -12.38 8.81
N THR A 19 19.86 -12.69 7.71
CA THR A 19 19.66 -11.99 6.44
C THR A 19 18.42 -12.52 5.74
N VAL A 20 17.41 -11.66 5.57
CA VAL A 20 16.15 -11.99 4.87
C VAL A 20 16.35 -11.94 3.36
N PHE A 21 17.02 -10.91 2.87
CA PHE A 21 17.47 -10.76 1.48
C PHE A 21 18.68 -9.82 1.43
N HIS A 22 19.48 -9.98 0.39
CA HIS A 22 20.72 -9.22 0.20
C HIS A 22 20.81 -8.74 -1.25
N ASP A 23 21.18 -7.47 -1.44
CA ASP A 23 21.46 -6.85 -2.74
C ASP A 23 20.30 -6.96 -3.75
N LEU A 24 19.06 -6.80 -3.26
CA LEU A 24 17.87 -6.90 -4.07
C LEU A 24 17.62 -5.58 -4.82
N SER A 25 17.21 -5.67 -6.10
CA SER A 25 16.77 -4.53 -6.89
C SER A 25 15.33 -4.70 -7.34
N PHE A 26 14.59 -3.58 -7.39
CA PHE A 26 13.19 -3.54 -7.78
C PHE A 26 12.86 -2.18 -8.41
N HIS A 27 11.93 -2.18 -9.37
CA HIS A 27 11.34 -0.94 -9.89
C HIS A 27 9.84 -1.14 -10.15
N VAL A 28 9.10 -0.02 -10.14
CA VAL A 28 7.72 0.04 -10.59
C VAL A 28 7.47 1.39 -11.27
N ASP A 29 6.76 1.36 -12.39
CA ASP A 29 6.43 2.55 -13.15
C ASP A 29 5.12 3.20 -12.71
N ALA A 30 4.92 4.47 -13.11
CA ALA A 30 3.65 5.14 -12.92
C ALA A 30 2.55 4.38 -13.70
N GLY A 31 1.44 4.12 -13.04
CA GLY A 31 0.33 3.37 -13.63
C GLY A 31 0.50 1.86 -13.67
N GLU A 32 1.60 1.34 -13.17
CA GLU A 32 1.88 -0.09 -13.12
C GLU A 32 1.35 -0.73 -11.83
N VAL A 33 0.82 -1.96 -11.97
CA VAL A 33 0.47 -2.84 -10.85
C VAL A 33 1.43 -4.02 -10.86
N VAL A 34 2.18 -4.22 -9.77
CA VAL A 34 3.10 -5.34 -9.58
C VAL A 34 2.62 -6.19 -8.41
N ASP A 35 2.40 -7.49 -8.66
CA ASP A 35 2.13 -8.45 -7.61
C ASP A 35 3.45 -9.07 -7.11
N ILE A 36 3.62 -9.13 -5.79
CA ILE A 36 4.70 -9.87 -5.14
C ILE A 36 4.10 -11.11 -4.49
N THR A 37 4.61 -12.27 -4.90
CA THR A 37 4.23 -13.58 -4.40
C THR A 37 5.43 -14.29 -3.78
N GLY A 38 5.22 -15.44 -3.18
CA GLY A 38 6.28 -16.26 -2.58
C GLY A 38 5.83 -16.92 -1.28
N PRO A 39 6.62 -17.82 -0.72
CA PRO A 39 6.30 -18.55 0.51
C PRO A 39 6.00 -17.62 1.68
N SER A 40 5.25 -18.12 2.67
CA SER A 40 5.12 -17.42 3.96
C SER A 40 6.49 -17.29 4.60
N GLY A 41 6.78 -16.15 5.21
CA GLY A 41 8.09 -15.89 5.82
C GLY A 41 9.22 -15.51 4.83
N ALA A 42 8.98 -15.45 3.52
CA ALA A 42 10.01 -15.07 2.54
C ALA A 42 10.49 -13.61 2.63
N GLY A 43 9.88 -12.78 3.48
CA GLY A 43 10.28 -11.38 3.66
C GLY A 43 9.51 -10.38 2.80
N LYS A 44 8.35 -10.75 2.24
CA LYS A 44 7.53 -9.87 1.38
C LYS A 44 7.11 -8.57 2.09
N SER A 45 6.54 -8.67 3.29
CA SER A 45 6.17 -7.51 4.10
C SER A 45 7.39 -6.69 4.55
N THR A 46 8.53 -7.37 4.81
CA THR A 46 9.82 -6.73 5.09
C THR A 46 10.26 -5.87 3.91
N LEU A 47 10.08 -6.36 2.67
CA LEU A 47 10.42 -5.63 1.46
C LEU A 47 9.53 -4.39 1.28
N LEU A 48 8.20 -4.51 1.47
CA LEU A 48 7.31 -3.36 1.38
C LEU A 48 7.61 -2.32 2.46
N THR A 49 7.87 -2.75 3.69
CA THR A 49 8.24 -1.83 4.78
C THR A 49 9.61 -1.17 4.55
N ALA A 50 10.55 -1.85 3.87
CA ALA A 50 11.79 -1.24 3.40
C ALA A 50 11.53 -0.11 2.40
N PHE A 51 10.69 -0.33 1.37
CA PHE A 51 10.33 0.68 0.37
C PHE A 51 9.64 1.90 1.00
N ALA A 52 8.83 1.69 2.03
CA ALA A 52 8.18 2.75 2.80
C ALA A 52 9.12 3.46 3.80
N ARG A 53 10.38 3.00 3.94
CA ARG A 53 11.34 3.46 4.97
C ARG A 53 10.76 3.37 6.38
N LEU A 54 10.10 2.26 6.67
CA LEU A 54 9.51 1.94 7.98
C LEU A 54 10.31 0.90 8.75
N ASN A 55 11.28 0.24 8.11
CA ASN A 55 12.08 -0.80 8.71
C ASN A 55 13.52 -0.33 8.94
N ALA A 56 13.91 -0.18 10.20
CA ALA A 56 15.25 0.27 10.59
C ALA A 56 16.35 -0.78 10.32
N HIS A 57 15.98 -2.03 10.05
CA HIS A 57 16.89 -3.15 9.77
C HIS A 57 17.10 -3.36 8.26
N THR A 58 16.79 -2.37 7.46
CA THR A 58 16.97 -2.39 6.00
C THR A 58 17.89 -1.27 5.56
N THR A 59 18.73 -1.57 4.57
CA THR A 59 19.57 -0.60 3.86
C THR A 59 19.27 -0.71 2.37
N GLY A 60 19.59 0.32 1.60
CA GLY A 60 19.38 0.38 0.16
C GLY A 60 19.29 1.81 -0.33
N ILE A 61 19.28 1.96 -1.65
CA ILE A 61 19.08 3.24 -2.32
C ILE A 61 17.65 3.24 -2.87
N PHE A 62 16.86 4.23 -2.49
CA PHE A 62 15.48 4.37 -2.96
C PHE A 62 15.32 5.70 -3.68
N THR A 63 14.73 5.66 -4.86
CA THR A 63 14.40 6.87 -5.62
C THR A 63 12.93 6.92 -5.99
N LEU A 64 12.38 8.12 -6.05
CA LEU A 64 11.02 8.38 -6.51
C LEU A 64 11.06 9.54 -7.50
N ASP A 65 10.65 9.29 -8.75
CA ASP A 65 10.77 10.23 -9.87
C ASP A 65 12.20 10.79 -10.01
N GLY A 66 13.20 9.91 -9.89
CA GLY A 66 14.62 10.24 -9.99
C GLY A 66 15.19 11.04 -8.80
N LYS A 67 14.40 11.27 -7.74
CA LYS A 67 14.86 11.94 -6.51
C LYS A 67 15.17 10.90 -5.44
N ASP A 68 16.38 11.01 -4.88
CA ASP A 68 16.81 10.15 -3.79
C ASP A 68 15.92 10.33 -2.55
N SER A 69 15.63 9.23 -1.87
CA SER A 69 14.83 9.20 -0.65
C SER A 69 15.42 10.05 0.48
N ASP A 70 16.73 10.27 0.50
CA ASP A 70 17.40 11.09 1.50
C ASP A 70 17.20 12.60 1.27
N SER A 71 16.69 12.99 0.08
CA SER A 71 16.24 14.36 -0.17
C SER A 71 14.89 14.71 0.47
N PHE A 72 14.20 13.71 1.05
CA PHE A 72 12.92 13.87 1.72
C PHE A 72 13.08 13.61 3.23
N THR A 73 12.31 14.33 4.04
CA THR A 73 12.12 13.88 5.42
C THR A 73 11.33 12.56 5.43
N PRO A 74 11.46 11.72 6.48
CA PRO A 74 10.69 10.49 6.56
C PRO A 74 9.16 10.71 6.42
N GLN A 75 8.63 11.83 6.90
CA GLN A 75 7.24 12.20 6.76
C GLN A 75 6.89 12.55 5.31
N GLN A 76 7.72 13.34 4.62
CA GLN A 76 7.54 13.68 3.20
C GLN A 76 7.59 12.44 2.30
N TRP A 77 8.47 11.49 2.62
CA TRP A 77 8.53 10.21 1.91
C TRP A 77 7.23 9.44 2.06
N ARG A 78 6.76 9.22 3.29
CA ARG A 78 5.54 8.44 3.58
C ARG A 78 4.23 9.09 3.12
N VAL A 79 4.22 10.39 2.82
CA VAL A 79 3.10 11.04 2.12
C VAL A 79 3.01 10.56 0.66
N ARG A 80 4.14 10.28 0.03
CA ARG A 80 4.26 9.87 -1.38
C ARG A 80 4.24 8.35 -1.55
N VAL A 81 4.88 7.64 -0.63
CA VAL A 81 5.00 6.18 -0.59
C VAL A 81 4.15 5.69 0.58
N SER A 82 2.91 5.33 0.29
CA SER A 82 1.96 4.89 1.31
C SER A 82 2.00 3.37 1.47
N TYR A 83 2.17 2.92 2.70
CA TYR A 83 2.10 1.51 3.07
C TYR A 83 0.76 1.21 3.75
N LEU A 84 0.05 0.24 3.22
CA LEU A 84 -1.19 -0.28 3.80
C LEU A 84 -0.94 -1.69 4.32
N PRO A 85 -0.89 -1.89 5.63
CA PRO A 85 -0.62 -3.19 6.24
C PRO A 85 -1.82 -4.13 6.15
N GLN A 86 -1.56 -5.42 6.28
CA GLN A 86 -2.59 -6.46 6.32
C GLN A 86 -3.64 -6.18 7.40
N THR A 87 -3.22 -5.78 8.59
CA THR A 87 -4.13 -5.36 9.66
C THR A 87 -4.08 -3.84 9.81
N SER A 88 -5.16 -3.19 9.45
CA SER A 88 -5.28 -1.74 9.48
C SER A 88 -5.97 -1.27 10.75
N THR A 89 -5.43 -0.20 11.35
CA THR A 89 -6.08 0.49 12.47
C THR A 89 -6.79 1.74 11.97
N LEU A 90 -8.06 1.84 12.31
CA LEU A 90 -8.87 3.03 12.08
C LEU A 90 -8.95 3.85 13.39
N ILE A 91 -8.56 5.11 13.33
CA ILE A 91 -8.55 6.02 14.47
C ILE A 91 -9.54 7.15 14.19
N GLY A 92 -10.48 7.36 15.07
CA GLY A 92 -11.55 8.35 14.98
C GLY A 92 -12.74 7.93 15.82
N GLU A 93 -13.67 8.84 16.07
CA GLU A 93 -14.96 8.55 16.70
C GLU A 93 -15.94 7.96 15.67
N THR A 94 -15.78 8.36 14.41
CA THR A 94 -16.60 7.91 13.29
C THR A 94 -15.75 7.41 12.13
N VAL A 95 -16.37 6.68 11.21
CA VAL A 95 -15.75 6.26 9.94
C VAL A 95 -15.30 7.49 9.14
N ALA A 96 -16.11 8.55 9.11
CA ALA A 96 -15.73 9.80 8.44
C ALA A 96 -14.46 10.42 9.05
N ASP A 97 -14.33 10.42 10.38
CA ASP A 97 -13.14 10.92 11.05
C ASP A 97 -11.90 10.07 10.73
N ALA A 98 -12.07 8.75 10.74
CA ALA A 98 -10.99 7.83 10.40
C ALA A 98 -10.49 8.04 8.96
N ILE A 99 -11.39 8.34 8.03
CA ILE A 99 -11.03 8.67 6.63
C ILE A 99 -10.34 10.02 6.55
N ARG A 100 -10.81 11.04 7.27
CA ARG A 100 -10.26 12.41 7.26
C ARG A 100 -8.95 12.56 8.02
N LEU A 101 -8.58 11.58 8.86
CA LEU A 101 -7.41 11.65 9.73
C LEU A 101 -6.12 12.11 9.03
N PRO A 102 -5.72 11.64 7.82
CA PRO A 102 -4.49 12.07 7.17
C PRO A 102 -4.39 13.59 6.99
N TRP A 103 -5.49 14.29 6.79
CA TRP A 103 -5.51 15.74 6.55
C TRP A 103 -5.46 16.57 7.83
N THR A 104 -5.56 15.94 9.01
CA THR A 104 -5.29 16.60 10.30
C THR A 104 -3.79 16.72 10.57
N LEU A 105 -2.96 15.94 9.87
CA LEU A 105 -1.51 15.94 10.05
C LEU A 105 -0.88 17.23 9.51
N LYS A 106 0.09 17.77 10.24
CA LYS A 106 0.79 19.02 9.88
C LYS A 106 1.39 18.99 8.48
N ILE A 107 1.94 17.86 8.05
CA ILE A 107 2.56 17.68 6.74
C ILE A 107 1.58 17.91 5.58
N ARG A 108 0.27 17.71 5.80
CA ARG A 108 -0.80 17.86 4.79
C ARG A 108 -1.65 19.12 4.96
N GLN A 109 -1.32 20.00 5.92
CA GLN A 109 -2.09 21.24 6.13
C GLN A 109 -2.07 22.18 4.91
N GLY A 110 -1.00 22.16 4.11
CA GLY A 110 -0.91 22.91 2.85
C GLY A 110 -1.90 22.40 1.78
N GLU A 111 -2.05 21.09 1.67
CA GLU A 111 -3.00 20.45 0.73
C GLU A 111 -4.46 20.79 1.09
N ARG A 112 -4.78 20.79 2.39
CA ARG A 112 -6.11 21.18 2.89
C ARG A 112 -6.49 22.63 2.56
N LYS A 113 -5.50 23.53 2.46
CA LYS A 113 -5.74 24.93 2.08
C LYS A 113 -6.01 25.10 0.59
N GLN A 114 -5.50 24.20 -0.26
CA GLN A 114 -5.67 24.24 -1.71
C GLN A 114 -7.00 23.64 -2.17
N ASP A 115 -7.55 22.67 -1.42
CA ASP A 115 -8.84 22.04 -1.68
C ASP A 115 -9.64 21.87 -0.37
N PRO A 116 -10.16 22.96 0.22
CA PRO A 116 -10.82 22.92 1.53
C PRO A 116 -12.17 22.21 1.53
N ALA A 117 -12.82 22.06 0.37
CA ALA A 117 -14.20 21.62 0.28
C ALA A 117 -14.44 20.38 -0.59
N GLY A 118 -13.52 20.03 -1.51
CA GLY A 118 -13.85 19.08 -2.57
C GLY A 118 -13.74 17.62 -2.18
N MET A 119 -12.59 17.21 -1.63
CA MET A 119 -12.26 15.77 -1.48
C MET A 119 -12.72 15.13 -0.17
N LEU A 120 -13.14 15.93 0.82
CA LEU A 120 -13.43 15.45 2.17
C LEU A 120 -14.87 15.72 2.61
N THR A 121 -15.77 16.08 1.68
CA THR A 121 -17.21 16.17 1.97
C THR A 121 -17.78 14.77 2.22
N ASP A 122 -18.85 14.70 2.99
CA ASP A 122 -19.53 13.42 3.24
C ASP A 122 -20.03 12.79 1.93
N GLU A 123 -20.49 13.60 0.98
CA GLU A 123 -20.93 13.12 -0.34
C GLU A 123 -19.78 12.47 -1.11
N HIS A 124 -18.59 13.09 -1.14
CA HIS A 124 -17.44 12.53 -1.86
C HIS A 124 -16.92 11.24 -1.20
N ILE A 125 -16.84 11.25 0.13
CA ILE A 125 -16.46 10.03 0.88
C ILE A 125 -17.51 8.94 0.64
N ARG A 126 -18.80 9.28 0.68
CA ARG A 126 -19.89 8.33 0.41
C ARG A 126 -19.78 7.72 -0.98
N GLN A 127 -19.61 8.55 -2.01
CA GLN A 127 -19.45 8.07 -3.39
C GLN A 127 -18.27 7.10 -3.52
N LEU A 128 -17.14 7.43 -2.90
CA LEU A 128 -15.97 6.52 -2.91
C LEU A 128 -16.29 5.20 -2.21
N LEU A 129 -16.93 5.23 -1.05
CA LEU A 129 -17.32 4.03 -0.32
C LEU A 129 -18.34 3.19 -1.10
N ASP A 130 -19.27 3.81 -1.83
CA ASP A 130 -20.21 3.11 -2.70
C ASP A 130 -19.49 2.43 -3.86
N ASP A 131 -18.55 3.12 -4.50
CA ASP A 131 -17.67 2.56 -5.55
C ASP A 131 -16.85 1.36 -5.04
N MET A 132 -16.56 1.33 -3.74
CA MET A 132 -15.83 0.24 -3.07
C MET A 132 -16.74 -0.90 -2.56
N GLY A 133 -18.02 -0.84 -2.85
CA GLY A 133 -18.99 -1.80 -2.30
C GLY A 133 -19.11 -1.71 -0.78
N CYS A 134 -18.94 -0.52 -0.21
CA CYS A 134 -19.11 -0.20 1.21
C CYS A 134 -20.35 0.66 1.46
N ALA A 135 -21.39 0.53 0.61
CA ALA A 135 -22.65 1.24 0.74
C ALA A 135 -23.35 0.97 2.08
N ASP A 136 -23.08 -0.18 2.66
CA ASP A 136 -23.60 -0.65 3.95
C ASP A 136 -22.91 0.00 5.17
N ILE A 137 -21.83 0.76 4.96
CA ILE A 137 -21.06 1.38 6.06
C ILE A 137 -21.46 2.84 6.19
N GLU A 138 -22.16 3.17 7.27
CA GLU A 138 -22.51 4.54 7.60
C GLU A 138 -21.30 5.36 8.04
N LEU A 139 -21.22 6.61 7.59
CA LEU A 139 -20.11 7.53 7.90
C LEU A 139 -20.03 7.88 9.39
N GLY A 140 -21.18 7.90 10.08
CA GLY A 140 -21.28 8.17 11.52
C GLY A 140 -21.01 6.96 12.40
N ARG A 141 -20.79 5.76 11.84
CA ARG A 141 -20.56 4.53 12.60
C ARG A 141 -19.19 4.55 13.29
N ASP A 142 -19.11 3.96 14.48
CA ASP A 142 -17.84 3.75 15.19
C ASP A 142 -16.95 2.76 14.41
N PRO A 143 -15.71 3.15 14.07
CA PRO A 143 -14.79 2.26 13.33
C PRO A 143 -14.48 0.94 14.04
N ARG A 144 -14.61 0.89 15.36
CA ARG A 144 -14.36 -0.32 16.16
C ARG A 144 -15.43 -1.41 16.00
N GLU A 145 -16.60 -1.02 15.47
CA GLU A 145 -17.71 -1.95 15.21
C GLU A 145 -17.66 -2.55 13.79
N LEU A 146 -16.69 -2.15 12.99
CA LEU A 146 -16.53 -2.66 11.63
C LEU A 146 -15.97 -4.10 11.66
N SER A 147 -16.44 -4.93 10.73
CA SER A 147 -15.79 -6.21 10.46
C SER A 147 -14.36 -6.00 9.93
N GLY A 148 -13.51 -7.03 10.01
CA GLY A 148 -12.15 -6.96 9.48
C GLY A 148 -12.11 -6.54 8.01
N GLY A 149 -13.01 -7.09 7.19
CA GLY A 149 -13.11 -6.72 5.77
C GLY A 149 -13.61 -5.30 5.55
N GLN A 150 -14.56 -4.81 6.36
CA GLN A 150 -15.01 -3.42 6.32
C GLN A 150 -13.87 -2.48 6.70
N SER A 151 -13.14 -2.79 7.78
CA SER A 151 -11.99 -2.00 8.23
C SER A 151 -10.90 -1.92 7.17
N ALA A 152 -10.58 -3.03 6.50
CA ALA A 152 -9.60 -3.06 5.42
C ALA A 152 -10.01 -2.16 4.24
N ARG A 153 -11.28 -2.21 3.82
CA ARG A 153 -11.82 -1.35 2.76
C ARG A 153 -11.81 0.13 3.12
N ILE A 154 -12.18 0.48 4.35
CA ILE A 154 -12.10 1.88 4.83
C ILE A 154 -10.65 2.37 4.88
N ALA A 155 -9.71 1.54 5.33
CA ALA A 155 -8.29 1.89 5.34
C ALA A 155 -7.75 2.08 3.91
N LEU A 156 -8.17 1.25 2.97
CA LEU A 156 -7.83 1.41 1.55
C LEU A 156 -8.42 2.71 0.98
N ALA A 157 -9.71 3.00 1.24
CA ALA A 157 -10.36 4.25 0.85
C ALA A 157 -9.58 5.47 1.35
N ARG A 158 -9.27 5.50 2.64
CA ARG A 158 -8.44 6.54 3.25
C ARG A 158 -7.12 6.72 2.53
N THR A 159 -6.45 5.61 2.19
CA THR A 159 -5.14 5.64 1.53
C THR A 159 -5.25 6.16 0.10
N ILE A 160 -6.21 5.69 -0.68
CA ILE A 160 -6.44 6.15 -2.07
C ILE A 160 -6.76 7.64 -2.12
N LEU A 161 -7.58 8.14 -1.19
CA LEU A 161 -7.91 9.57 -1.09
C LEU A 161 -6.65 10.43 -0.89
N THR A 162 -5.60 9.92 -0.27
CA THR A 162 -4.35 10.67 -0.10
C THR A 162 -3.53 10.81 -1.40
N LYS A 163 -3.95 10.18 -2.49
CA LYS A 163 -3.30 10.18 -3.81
C LYS A 163 -1.78 9.94 -3.73
N PRO A 164 -1.33 8.80 -3.18
CA PRO A 164 0.09 8.51 -3.10
C PRO A 164 0.66 8.28 -4.51
N GLN A 165 1.94 8.58 -4.70
CA GLN A 165 2.65 8.24 -5.93
C GLN A 165 2.93 6.73 -6.00
N LEU A 166 3.27 6.11 -4.85
CA LEU A 166 3.43 4.67 -4.70
C LEU A 166 2.54 4.14 -3.60
N LEU A 167 1.72 3.14 -3.91
CA LEU A 167 0.88 2.42 -2.96
C LEU A 167 1.43 1.00 -2.76
N LEU A 168 1.80 0.70 -1.53
CA LEU A 168 2.32 -0.60 -1.10
C LEU A 168 1.22 -1.31 -0.29
N ALA A 169 0.58 -2.31 -0.87
CA ALA A 169 -0.56 -3.01 -0.28
C ALA A 169 -0.15 -4.41 0.20
N ASP A 170 -0.11 -4.60 1.50
CA ASP A 170 0.31 -5.86 2.15
C ASP A 170 -0.92 -6.71 2.47
N GLU A 171 -1.23 -7.69 1.61
CA GLU A 171 -2.31 -8.66 1.79
C GLU A 171 -3.68 -8.03 2.09
N VAL A 172 -4.00 -6.89 1.48
CA VAL A 172 -5.21 -6.10 1.78
C VAL A 172 -6.52 -6.79 1.38
N ASP A 173 -6.45 -7.85 0.60
CA ASP A 173 -7.56 -8.71 0.20
C ASP A 173 -7.63 -10.02 1.03
N ALA A 174 -6.76 -10.19 2.03
CA ALA A 174 -6.77 -11.36 2.89
C ALA A 174 -8.05 -11.42 3.73
N GLY A 175 -8.67 -12.60 3.77
CA GLY A 175 -9.91 -12.82 4.54
C GLY A 175 -11.18 -12.20 3.95
N LEU A 176 -11.10 -11.55 2.77
CA LEU A 176 -12.28 -11.09 2.04
C LEU A 176 -12.89 -12.27 1.23
N ASP A 177 -14.21 -12.25 1.04
CA ASP A 177 -14.85 -13.07 0.02
C ASP A 177 -14.40 -12.63 -1.38
N GLU A 178 -14.76 -13.40 -2.40
CA GLU A 178 -14.29 -13.18 -3.78
C GLU A 178 -14.77 -11.83 -4.33
N ASP A 179 -16.05 -11.50 -4.15
CA ASP A 179 -16.64 -10.25 -4.63
C ASP A 179 -15.97 -9.01 -4.01
N ASN A 180 -15.70 -9.04 -2.70
CA ASN A 180 -15.04 -7.95 -2.02
C ASN A 180 -13.56 -7.85 -2.35
N ALA A 181 -12.88 -8.98 -2.56
CA ALA A 181 -11.50 -8.99 -3.03
C ALA A 181 -11.37 -8.42 -4.44
N ASP A 182 -12.32 -8.72 -5.33
CA ASP A 182 -12.37 -8.15 -6.67
C ASP A 182 -12.59 -6.63 -6.66
N LYS A 183 -13.51 -6.13 -5.83
CA LYS A 183 -13.72 -4.69 -5.66
C LYS A 183 -12.45 -3.98 -5.17
N VAL A 184 -11.76 -4.56 -4.19
CA VAL A 184 -10.46 -4.04 -3.70
C VAL A 184 -9.43 -4.02 -4.83
N ALA A 185 -9.34 -5.09 -5.61
CA ALA A 185 -8.39 -5.18 -6.72
C ALA A 185 -8.70 -4.16 -7.82
N ASP A 186 -9.97 -3.91 -8.14
CA ASP A 186 -10.40 -2.89 -9.10
C ASP A 186 -10.05 -1.48 -8.64
N LEU A 187 -10.16 -1.20 -7.35
CA LEU A 187 -9.76 0.10 -6.78
C LEU A 187 -8.26 0.34 -6.87
N LEU A 188 -7.46 -0.67 -6.56
CA LEU A 188 -6.02 -0.61 -6.73
C LEU A 188 -5.65 -0.39 -8.21
N LYS A 189 -6.34 -1.08 -9.13
CA LYS A 189 -6.17 -0.86 -10.58
C LYS A 189 -6.58 0.54 -11.01
N ARG A 190 -7.67 1.09 -10.43
CA ARG A 190 -8.10 2.48 -10.67
C ARG A 190 -7.05 3.47 -10.15
N ALA A 191 -6.49 3.26 -8.95
CA ALA A 191 -5.41 4.09 -8.43
C ALA A 191 -4.19 4.09 -9.37
N ALA A 192 -3.83 2.94 -9.91
CA ALA A 192 -2.78 2.82 -10.92
C ALA A 192 -3.14 3.60 -12.20
N SER A 193 -4.35 3.46 -12.73
CA SER A 193 -4.78 4.20 -13.94
C SER A 193 -4.77 5.72 -13.75
N GLN A 194 -4.77 6.19 -12.51
CA GLN A 194 -4.62 7.61 -12.15
C GLN A 194 -3.15 8.03 -11.95
N GLY A 195 -2.20 7.13 -12.25
CA GLY A 195 -0.78 7.41 -12.26
C GLY A 195 0.01 6.91 -11.05
N ALA A 196 -0.62 6.29 -10.05
CA ALA A 196 0.10 5.68 -8.94
C ALA A 196 0.82 4.41 -9.40
N GLY A 197 2.05 4.16 -8.90
CA GLY A 197 2.60 2.81 -8.91
C GLY A 197 1.93 2.00 -7.79
N VAL A 198 1.59 0.76 -8.06
CA VAL A 198 0.94 -0.12 -7.06
C VAL A 198 1.73 -1.41 -6.92
N VAL A 199 2.13 -1.74 -5.70
CA VAL A 199 2.78 -3.02 -5.37
C VAL A 199 1.89 -3.76 -4.38
N ARG A 200 1.47 -4.98 -4.72
CA ARG A 200 0.58 -5.80 -3.91
C ARG A 200 1.25 -7.08 -3.48
N ILE A 201 1.20 -7.42 -2.20
CA ILE A 201 1.47 -8.80 -1.76
C ILE A 201 0.15 -9.57 -1.82
N ARG A 202 0.16 -10.70 -2.49
CA ARG A 202 -1.01 -11.57 -2.64
C ARG A 202 -0.68 -13.04 -2.38
N HIS A 203 -1.64 -13.72 -1.76
CA HIS A 203 -1.64 -15.18 -1.60
C HIS A 203 -2.70 -15.88 -2.49
N ARG A 204 -3.56 -15.08 -3.15
CA ARG A 204 -4.59 -15.59 -4.06
C ARG A 204 -4.03 -15.85 -5.45
N ALA A 205 -4.75 -16.63 -6.25
CA ALA A 205 -4.47 -16.79 -7.66
C ALA A 205 -4.43 -15.42 -8.40
N PRO A 206 -3.65 -15.30 -9.48
CA PRO A 206 -3.63 -14.08 -10.29
C PRO A 206 -5.03 -13.68 -10.76
N ASP A 207 -5.37 -12.40 -10.61
CA ASP A 207 -6.66 -11.82 -10.99
C ASP A 207 -6.63 -11.10 -12.35
N GLY A 208 -5.50 -11.18 -13.07
CA GLY A 208 -5.30 -10.53 -14.37
C GLY A 208 -5.13 -9.01 -14.30
N ARG A 209 -5.08 -8.40 -13.11
CA ARG A 209 -4.95 -6.95 -12.94
C ARG A 209 -3.51 -6.47 -12.80
N ALA A 210 -2.58 -7.37 -12.45
CA ALA A 210 -1.15 -7.06 -12.40
C ALA A 210 -0.54 -6.99 -13.80
N ASN A 211 0.35 -6.02 -13.99
CA ASN A 211 1.18 -5.91 -15.19
C ASN A 211 2.35 -6.90 -15.14
N ARG A 212 2.92 -7.09 -13.94
CA ARG A 212 4.01 -8.04 -13.66
C ARG A 212 3.75 -8.79 -12.36
N ILE A 213 4.27 -10.00 -12.29
CA ILE A 213 4.30 -10.82 -11.08
C ILE A 213 5.75 -11.08 -10.72
N MET A 214 6.14 -10.71 -9.50
CA MET A 214 7.44 -10.94 -8.93
C MET A 214 7.35 -12.05 -7.88
N VAL A 215 8.33 -12.92 -7.83
CA VAL A 215 8.42 -14.00 -6.83
C VAL A 215 9.60 -13.72 -5.92
N LEU A 216 9.34 -13.55 -4.63
CA LEU A 216 10.38 -13.47 -3.60
C LEU A 216 10.53 -14.85 -2.96
N LYS A 217 11.70 -15.48 -3.18
CA LYS A 217 12.01 -16.78 -2.64
C LYS A 217 13.51 -16.89 -2.31
N ASP A 218 13.82 -17.43 -1.16
CA ASP A 218 15.22 -17.65 -0.69
C ASP A 218 16.09 -16.38 -0.80
N GLY A 219 15.50 -15.23 -0.47
CA GLY A 219 16.17 -13.92 -0.52
C GLY A 219 16.34 -13.32 -1.91
N VAL A 220 15.84 -13.97 -2.96
CA VAL A 220 15.93 -13.54 -4.35
C VAL A 220 14.56 -13.11 -4.87
N LEU A 221 14.50 -11.92 -5.50
CA LEU A 221 13.33 -11.43 -6.21
C LEU A 221 13.51 -11.65 -7.71
N SER A 222 12.59 -12.37 -8.33
CA SER A 222 12.63 -12.67 -9.77
C SER A 222 11.27 -12.43 -10.42
N GLU A 223 11.25 -12.01 -11.67
CA GLU A 223 10.00 -11.87 -12.41
C GLU A 223 9.49 -13.26 -12.84
N GLN A 224 8.22 -13.53 -12.57
CA GLN A 224 7.58 -14.73 -13.04
C GLN A 224 7.44 -14.64 -14.56
N GLY A 225 8.16 -15.46 -15.30
CA GLY A 225 8.10 -15.48 -16.76
C GLY A 225 6.66 -15.68 -17.23
N LYS A 226 6.21 -14.88 -18.19
CA LYS A 226 5.02 -15.19 -18.97
C LYS A 226 5.27 -16.57 -19.55
N GLY A 227 4.53 -17.58 -19.09
CA GLY A 227 4.67 -18.93 -19.59
C GLY A 227 4.71 -18.88 -21.11
N ARG A 228 5.78 -19.43 -21.71
CA ARG A 228 5.81 -19.66 -23.14
C ARG A 228 4.71 -20.68 -23.42
N ASN A 229 3.58 -20.19 -23.91
CA ASN A 229 2.62 -21.04 -24.62
C ASN A 229 3.22 -21.48 -25.94
#